data_bd32f60eff133643202ac52dfbc16697
#
_entry.id   bd32f60eff133643202ac52dfbc16697
#
_cell.length_a   1.000
_cell.length_b   1.000
_cell.length_c   1.000
_cell.angle_alpha   90.00
_cell.angle_beta   90.00
_cell.angle_gamma   90.00
#
_symmetry.space_group_name_H-M   'P 1'
#
loop_
_entity.id
_entity.type
_entity.pdbx_description
1 polymer ?
#
loop_
_entity_poly.entity_id
_entity_poly.type
_entity_poly.pdbx_seq_one_letter_code
_entity_poly.pdbx_strand_id
1 'polypeptide(L)'
;MAEGNVGKLVQIIGPVIDIRFSRENLPNLLSAIEIEGPNGKIVVEVSQHIGDDTVRCVAMNSTDGLVRGMEARNTGAPITVPVGRETLGRIFNVIGEPVDEKGAVNSKHTAPIHRQAPNFEEQATSTEILETGIKVVDLIAPYLKGGKIGLFGGAGVGKTVLIMELINNIAKEHGGLSVFSGVGERTREGNDLYNEMIESGVIDKTALVYGQMNEPPGARMRVGLTGLTMAEHFRDQEGQDVLLFIDNIFRFTQAGSEVSALLGRMPSAVGYQPTLATEMGALQERITSTKKGSITSVQAVYVPADDLTDPAPATTFAHLDAQTVLSRQIVELGIYPAVDPLDSSSRVLDPAIVGEEHYNVARGVQEVLQRYKELQDIIAILGMDELSDEDKLTVARARKIQRFLSQPFSVAEQFTGMAGKYVPLKETIRGFKEILEGKHDDLPESAFLFVGSIDEAVEKAKGK
;
A
#
# COMPACT_ATOMS: atom_id res chain seq x y z
N MET A 1 -0.12 2.68 42.95
CA MET A 1 0.75 2.52 41.76
C MET A 1 2.11 2.09 42.27
N ALA A 2 2.65 0.99 41.76
CA ALA A 2 3.91 0.48 42.29
C ALA A 2 5.07 1.46 41.99
N GLU A 3 5.75 1.94 43.00
CA GLU A 3 6.91 2.87 42.88
C GLU A 3 8.03 2.35 41.96
N GLY A 4 8.02 1.08 41.61
CA GLY A 4 9.05 0.44 40.78
C GLY A 4 8.91 0.68 39.25
N ASN A 5 7.78 1.22 38.77
CA ASN A 5 7.54 1.43 37.35
C ASN A 5 7.93 2.83 36.84
N VAL A 6 8.55 3.63 37.68
CA VAL A 6 8.95 5.00 37.33
C VAL A 6 10.47 5.09 37.26
N GLY A 7 10.96 5.55 36.13
CA GLY A 7 12.38 5.85 35.90
C GLY A 7 12.61 7.34 35.76
N LYS A 8 13.87 7.71 35.57
CA LYS A 8 14.28 9.10 35.36
C LYS A 8 15.12 9.25 34.11
N LEU A 9 14.87 10.31 33.34
CA LEU A 9 15.66 10.66 32.17
C LEU A 9 17.09 11.00 32.58
N VAL A 10 18.05 10.34 31.96
CA VAL A 10 19.48 10.57 32.21
C VAL A 10 20.20 11.19 31.04
N GLN A 11 19.72 10.98 29.82
CA GLN A 11 20.27 11.57 28.60
C GLN A 11 19.21 11.77 27.55
N ILE A 12 19.31 12.87 26.78
CA ILE A 12 18.42 13.20 25.66
C ILE A 12 19.31 13.59 24.48
N ILE A 13 19.23 12.80 23.41
CA ILE A 13 19.98 13.03 22.15
C ILE A 13 18.95 13.05 21.02
N GLY A 14 18.35 14.25 20.74
CA GLY A 14 17.28 14.35 19.76
C GLY A 14 16.13 13.40 20.12
N PRO A 15 15.71 12.52 19.18
CA PRO A 15 14.61 11.57 19.42
C PRO A 15 15.01 10.34 20.27
N VAL A 16 16.27 10.22 20.68
CA VAL A 16 16.76 9.10 21.52
C VAL A 16 16.88 9.55 22.96
N ILE A 17 16.29 8.80 23.88
CA ILE A 17 16.23 9.12 25.30
C ILE A 17 16.71 7.93 26.11
N ASP A 18 17.66 8.18 27.02
CA ASP A 18 18.13 7.18 27.98
C ASP A 18 17.42 7.40 29.32
N ILE A 19 16.85 6.33 29.86
CA ILE A 19 16.06 6.34 31.08
C ILE A 19 16.62 5.29 32.03
N ARG A 20 16.87 5.71 33.27
CA ARG A 20 17.31 4.81 34.34
C ARG A 20 16.13 4.36 35.19
N PHE A 21 16.04 3.05 35.42
CA PHE A 21 15.08 2.41 36.31
C PHE A 21 15.80 1.73 37.45
N SER A 22 15.07 1.24 38.44
CA SER A 22 15.66 0.30 39.39
C SER A 22 15.96 -1.03 38.70
N ARG A 23 17.02 -1.69 39.12
CA ARG A 23 17.51 -2.93 38.52
C ARG A 23 16.46 -4.03 38.40
N GLU A 24 15.57 -4.12 39.37
CA GLU A 24 14.51 -5.13 39.45
C GLU A 24 13.30 -4.78 38.54
N ASN A 25 13.23 -3.56 38.02
CA ASN A 25 12.09 -3.04 37.26
C ASN A 25 12.51 -2.50 35.89
N LEU A 26 13.55 -3.05 35.28
CA LEU A 26 13.94 -2.66 33.91
C LEU A 26 12.82 -3.00 32.93
N PRO A 27 12.38 -2.03 32.12
CA PRO A 27 11.39 -2.29 31.06
C PRO A 27 11.91 -3.32 30.06
N ASN A 28 11.01 -4.17 29.60
CA ASN A 28 11.29 -5.08 28.49
C ASN A 28 11.51 -4.29 27.18
N LEU A 29 12.23 -4.91 26.24
CA LEU A 29 12.35 -4.38 24.89
C LEU A 29 10.95 -4.16 24.29
N LEU A 30 10.81 -3.10 23.52
CA LEU A 30 9.57 -2.67 22.86
C LEU A 30 8.48 -2.15 23.81
N SER A 31 8.72 -2.09 25.10
CA SER A 31 7.77 -1.47 26.05
C SER A 31 7.59 0.01 25.75
N ALA A 32 6.35 0.49 25.86
CA ALA A 32 6.02 1.91 25.79
C ALA A 32 6.23 2.55 27.16
N ILE A 33 6.95 3.67 27.18
CA ILE A 33 7.19 4.49 28.37
C ILE A 33 6.56 5.86 28.13
N GLU A 34 5.82 6.36 29.09
CA GLU A 34 5.15 7.65 29.04
C GLU A 34 5.91 8.68 29.88
N ILE A 35 6.10 9.86 29.29
CA ILE A 35 6.75 11.02 29.92
C ILE A 35 5.79 12.20 29.82
N GLU A 36 5.51 12.85 30.95
CA GLU A 36 4.75 14.09 30.97
C GLU A 36 5.69 15.25 30.60
N GLY A 37 5.61 15.68 29.34
CA GLY A 37 6.39 16.80 28.84
C GLY A 37 5.65 18.12 28.94
N PRO A 38 6.34 19.25 28.68
CA PRO A 38 5.74 20.57 28.75
C PRO A 38 4.63 20.81 27.74
N ASN A 39 4.64 20.07 26.64
CA ASN A 39 3.66 20.18 25.54
C ASN A 39 2.68 18.97 25.51
N GLY A 40 2.61 18.20 26.56
CA GLY A 40 1.76 17.03 26.68
C GLY A 40 2.53 15.72 26.84
N LYS A 41 1.80 14.61 26.81
CA LYS A 41 2.36 13.28 26.97
C LYS A 41 3.23 12.89 25.79
N ILE A 42 4.43 12.41 26.08
CA ILE A 42 5.36 11.86 25.12
C ILE A 42 5.47 10.35 25.35
N VAL A 43 5.37 9.57 24.28
CA VAL A 43 5.56 8.12 24.32
C VAL A 43 6.90 7.77 23.70
N VAL A 44 7.69 6.98 24.39
CA VAL A 44 8.95 6.45 23.89
C VAL A 44 8.93 4.92 23.95
N GLU A 45 9.62 4.28 23.01
CA GLU A 45 9.71 2.83 22.92
C GLU A 45 11.11 2.35 23.28
N VAL A 46 11.19 1.36 24.15
CA VAL A 46 12.49 0.75 24.55
C VAL A 46 13.09 0.01 23.36
N SER A 47 14.28 0.43 22.96
CA SER A 47 15.04 -0.16 21.86
C SER A 47 16.15 -1.09 22.32
N GLN A 48 16.86 -0.76 23.40
CA GLN A 48 17.96 -1.56 23.92
C GLN A 48 18.23 -1.28 25.39
N HIS A 49 18.81 -2.27 26.08
CA HIS A 49 19.39 -2.13 27.41
C HIS A 49 20.88 -1.78 27.25
N ILE A 50 21.33 -0.67 27.82
CA ILE A 50 22.70 -0.16 27.63
C ILE A 50 23.60 -0.33 28.85
N GLY A 51 23.14 -1.05 29.89
CA GLY A 51 23.86 -1.22 31.13
C GLY A 51 23.49 -0.14 32.16
N ASP A 52 24.05 -0.25 33.38
CA ASP A 52 23.79 0.71 34.48
C ASP A 52 22.31 0.96 34.76
N ASP A 53 21.51 -0.09 34.70
CA ASP A 53 20.06 -0.03 34.91
C ASP A 53 19.34 0.98 33.99
N THR A 54 19.93 1.23 32.81
CA THR A 54 19.48 2.23 31.84
C THR A 54 18.99 1.54 30.56
N VAL A 55 17.87 2.04 30.06
CA VAL A 55 17.29 1.65 28.78
C VAL A 55 17.37 2.81 27.79
N ARG A 56 17.69 2.49 26.55
CA ARG A 56 17.69 3.45 25.45
C ARG A 56 16.41 3.34 24.67
N CYS A 57 15.72 4.47 24.51
CA CYS A 57 14.39 4.57 23.93
C CYS A 57 14.37 5.47 22.72
N VAL A 58 13.40 5.25 21.84
CA VAL A 58 13.12 6.08 20.67
C VAL A 58 11.76 6.76 20.85
N ALA A 59 11.72 8.08 20.72
CA ALA A 59 10.50 8.85 20.89
C ALA A 59 9.57 8.77 19.68
N MET A 60 8.27 8.71 19.96
CA MET A 60 7.19 8.76 18.96
C MET A 60 6.68 10.18 18.73
N ASN A 61 7.04 11.12 19.61
CA ASN A 61 6.66 12.54 19.54
C ASN A 61 7.93 13.41 19.63
N SER A 62 7.76 14.73 19.46
CA SER A 62 8.87 15.66 19.70
C SER A 62 9.37 15.59 21.14
N THR A 63 10.68 15.60 21.31
CA THR A 63 11.35 15.59 22.60
C THR A 63 11.65 17.01 23.12
N ASP A 64 11.16 18.03 22.44
CA ASP A 64 11.41 19.43 22.81
C ASP A 64 10.88 19.73 24.21
N GLY A 65 11.75 20.35 25.00
CA GLY A 65 11.43 20.71 26.39
C GLY A 65 11.65 19.62 27.42
N LEU A 66 12.08 18.42 27.03
CA LEU A 66 12.50 17.39 27.97
C LEU A 66 13.84 17.74 28.60
N VAL A 67 13.95 17.49 29.91
CA VAL A 67 15.19 17.69 30.67
C VAL A 67 15.53 16.46 31.48
N ARG A 68 16.81 16.31 31.80
CA ARG A 68 17.29 15.22 32.69
C ARG A 68 16.61 15.31 34.06
N GLY A 69 16.32 14.16 34.63
CA GLY A 69 15.66 14.05 35.93
C GLY A 69 14.14 14.01 35.87
N MET A 70 13.51 14.30 34.72
CA MET A 70 12.07 14.08 34.55
C MET A 70 11.70 12.62 34.75
N GLU A 71 10.50 12.41 35.27
CA GLU A 71 9.98 11.06 35.49
C GLU A 71 9.43 10.44 34.21
N ALA A 72 9.65 9.13 34.07
CA ALA A 72 9.17 8.33 32.97
C ALA A 72 8.48 7.07 33.50
N ARG A 73 7.25 6.84 33.10
CA ARG A 73 6.44 5.73 33.59
C ARG A 73 6.43 4.58 32.58
N ASN A 74 6.92 3.43 32.98
CA ASN A 74 6.79 2.20 32.20
C ASN A 74 5.34 1.72 32.21
N THR A 75 4.72 1.57 31.02
CA THR A 75 3.35 1.04 30.90
C THR A 75 3.27 -0.47 31.09
N GLY A 76 4.41 -1.16 31.01
CA GLY A 76 4.48 -2.64 31.11
C GLY A 76 4.04 -3.38 29.84
N ALA A 77 3.74 -2.67 28.78
CA ALA A 77 3.30 -3.24 27.50
C ALA A 77 3.87 -2.46 26.31
N PRO A 78 3.94 -3.04 25.12
CA PRO A 78 4.24 -2.31 23.90
C PRO A 78 3.22 -1.19 23.64
N ILE A 79 3.51 -0.33 22.68
CA ILE A 79 2.54 0.66 22.18
C ILE A 79 1.25 -0.09 21.80
N THR A 80 0.15 0.31 22.41
CA THR A 80 -1.16 -0.32 22.25
C THR A 80 -2.14 0.69 21.68
N VAL A 81 -2.85 0.29 20.62
CA VAL A 81 -3.69 1.18 19.81
C VAL A 81 -5.12 0.68 19.76
N PRO A 82 -6.12 1.57 19.58
CA PRO A 82 -7.50 1.14 19.40
C PRO A 82 -7.66 0.36 18.10
N VAL A 83 -8.50 -0.65 18.14
CA VAL A 83 -8.86 -1.50 17.01
C VAL A 83 -10.36 -1.72 16.97
N GLY A 84 -10.91 -2.14 15.84
CA GLY A 84 -12.32 -2.43 15.66
C GLY A 84 -13.03 -1.42 14.78
N ARG A 85 -14.33 -1.59 14.63
CA ARG A 85 -15.15 -0.76 13.71
C ARG A 85 -15.22 0.71 14.09
N GLU A 86 -14.95 1.04 15.33
CA GLU A 86 -14.89 2.41 15.84
C GLU A 86 -13.73 3.21 15.24
N THR A 87 -12.75 2.54 14.65
CA THR A 87 -11.63 3.18 13.95
C THR A 87 -11.99 3.64 12.54
N LEU A 88 -13.05 3.11 11.95
CA LEU A 88 -13.44 3.43 10.58
C LEU A 88 -13.88 4.91 10.47
N GLY A 89 -13.46 5.55 9.40
CA GLY A 89 -13.72 6.97 9.18
C GLY A 89 -12.87 7.93 9.99
N ARG A 90 -11.92 7.42 10.78
CA ARG A 90 -11.10 8.20 11.69
C ARG A 90 -9.63 8.22 11.25
N ILE A 91 -8.92 9.25 11.69
CA ILE A 91 -7.48 9.41 11.46
C ILE A 91 -6.75 9.32 12.80
N PHE A 92 -5.73 8.47 12.85
CA PHE A 92 -4.91 8.23 14.05
C PHE A 92 -3.45 8.57 13.79
N ASN A 93 -2.72 8.88 14.86
CA ASN A 93 -1.26 8.93 14.87
C ASN A 93 -0.67 7.55 15.21
N VAL A 94 0.66 7.46 15.29
CA VAL A 94 1.39 6.21 15.55
C VAL A 94 1.00 5.53 16.86
N ILE A 95 0.65 6.30 17.89
CA ILE A 95 0.25 5.78 19.21
C ILE A 95 -1.25 5.54 19.34
N GLY A 96 -2.00 5.68 18.24
CA GLY A 96 -3.43 5.41 18.21
C GLY A 96 -4.31 6.53 18.76
N GLU A 97 -3.77 7.72 18.89
CA GLU A 97 -4.59 8.90 19.25
C GLU A 97 -5.26 9.49 18.00
N PRO A 98 -6.55 9.84 18.06
CA PRO A 98 -7.22 10.49 16.95
C PRO A 98 -6.68 11.90 16.72
N VAL A 99 -6.45 12.25 15.46
CA VAL A 99 -5.90 13.56 15.04
C VAL A 99 -6.82 14.32 14.08
N ASP A 100 -8.05 13.85 13.93
CA ASP A 100 -9.06 14.40 13.03
C ASP A 100 -10.01 15.43 13.67
N GLU A 101 -9.74 15.83 14.90
CA GLU A 101 -10.54 16.79 15.67
C GLU A 101 -12.01 16.36 15.92
N LYS A 102 -12.31 15.07 15.76
CA LYS A 102 -13.66 14.51 15.95
C LYS A 102 -13.89 13.91 17.35
N GLY A 103 -13.01 14.20 18.29
CA GLY A 103 -13.08 13.70 19.66
C GLY A 103 -12.53 12.29 19.86
N ALA A 104 -12.63 11.79 21.08
CA ALA A 104 -12.11 10.48 21.46
C ALA A 104 -12.81 9.33 20.70
N VAL A 105 -12.07 8.25 20.50
CA VAL A 105 -12.60 7.01 19.96
C VAL A 105 -12.98 6.07 21.10
N ASN A 106 -14.24 5.70 21.16
CA ASN A 106 -14.75 4.75 22.15
C ASN A 106 -14.58 3.29 21.66
N SER A 107 -13.34 2.92 21.40
CA SER A 107 -13.05 1.53 21.00
C SER A 107 -13.19 0.58 22.20
N LYS A 108 -13.84 -0.54 21.97
CA LYS A 108 -14.00 -1.61 22.96
C LYS A 108 -12.75 -2.47 23.08
N HIS A 109 -11.89 -2.43 22.08
CA HIS A 109 -10.71 -3.28 21.97
C HIS A 109 -9.47 -2.46 21.65
N THR A 110 -8.36 -2.90 22.22
CA THR A 110 -7.03 -2.38 21.92
C THR A 110 -6.09 -3.56 21.59
N ALA A 111 -5.04 -3.29 20.86
CA ALA A 111 -4.04 -4.30 20.51
C ALA A 111 -2.64 -3.70 20.45
N PRO A 112 -1.61 -4.45 20.85
CA PRO A 112 -0.23 -4.00 20.73
C PRO A 112 0.21 -4.00 19.26
N ILE A 113 1.02 -3.02 18.88
CA ILE A 113 1.52 -2.92 17.50
C ILE A 113 2.59 -3.96 17.17
N HIS A 114 3.26 -4.49 18.17
CA HIS A 114 4.25 -5.58 18.02
C HIS A 114 3.58 -6.93 18.23
N ARG A 115 3.63 -7.74 17.19
CA ARG A 115 3.03 -9.06 17.15
C ARG A 115 3.85 -9.95 16.23
N GLN A 116 3.89 -11.22 16.51
CA GLN A 116 4.47 -12.20 15.61
C GLN A 116 3.55 -12.44 14.40
N ALA A 117 4.14 -12.76 13.26
CA ALA A 117 3.41 -13.20 12.09
C ALA A 117 2.58 -14.47 12.40
N PRO A 118 1.46 -14.71 11.70
CA PRO A 118 0.71 -15.94 11.83
C PRO A 118 1.61 -17.16 11.60
N ASN A 119 1.44 -18.17 12.45
CA ASN A 119 2.22 -19.39 12.31
C ASN A 119 1.75 -20.21 11.10
N PHE A 120 2.50 -21.23 10.73
CA PHE A 120 2.20 -22.07 9.56
C PHE A 120 0.80 -22.69 9.60
N GLU A 121 0.33 -23.10 10.77
CA GLU A 121 -0.99 -23.72 10.93
C GLU A 121 -2.16 -22.75 10.73
N GLU A 122 -1.94 -21.48 11.01
CA GLU A 122 -2.96 -20.42 10.87
C GLU A 122 -3.10 -19.92 9.43
N GLN A 123 -2.08 -20.10 8.60
CA GLN A 123 -2.09 -19.61 7.24
C GLN A 123 -3.06 -20.39 6.35
N ALA A 124 -3.70 -19.68 5.41
CA ALA A 124 -4.51 -20.29 4.38
C ALA A 124 -3.62 -21.06 3.38
N THR A 125 -4.09 -22.21 2.94
CA THR A 125 -3.35 -23.06 1.99
C THR A 125 -3.80 -22.85 0.54
N SER A 126 -4.96 -22.22 0.32
CA SER A 126 -5.48 -21.93 -1.01
C SER A 126 -4.87 -20.66 -1.60
N THR A 127 -4.54 -20.71 -2.89
CA THR A 127 -4.13 -19.54 -3.66
C THR A 127 -5.35 -18.99 -4.38
N GLU A 128 -5.83 -17.83 -3.94
CA GLU A 128 -7.00 -17.17 -4.52
C GLU A 128 -6.62 -15.81 -5.07
N ILE A 129 -7.22 -15.44 -6.20
CA ILE A 129 -7.07 -14.11 -6.78
C ILE A 129 -8.07 -13.17 -6.13
N LEU A 130 -7.59 -11.96 -5.77
CA LEU A 130 -8.47 -10.86 -5.39
C LEU A 130 -8.94 -10.15 -6.64
N GLU A 131 -10.20 -10.34 -6.99
CA GLU A 131 -10.82 -9.67 -8.13
C GLU A 131 -11.09 -8.21 -7.80
N THR A 132 -10.44 -7.30 -8.54
CA THR A 132 -10.52 -5.85 -8.28
C THR A 132 -11.61 -5.15 -9.09
N GLY A 133 -12.09 -5.76 -10.15
CA GLY A 133 -13.01 -5.15 -11.10
C GLY A 133 -12.36 -4.15 -12.05
N ILE A 134 -11.05 -4.05 -12.02
CA ILE A 134 -10.24 -3.20 -12.90
C ILE A 134 -9.58 -4.08 -13.95
N LYS A 135 -9.98 -3.91 -15.21
CA LYS A 135 -9.59 -4.81 -16.32
C LYS A 135 -8.09 -5.02 -16.43
N VAL A 136 -7.33 -3.94 -16.45
CA VAL A 136 -5.87 -4.03 -16.65
C VAL A 136 -5.18 -4.73 -15.49
N VAL A 137 -5.64 -4.52 -14.28
CA VAL A 137 -5.10 -5.18 -13.09
C VAL A 137 -5.42 -6.67 -13.10
N ASP A 138 -6.69 -7.02 -13.23
CA ASP A 138 -7.15 -8.39 -13.13
C ASP A 138 -6.64 -9.28 -14.26
N LEU A 139 -6.46 -8.72 -15.47
CA LEU A 139 -5.95 -9.47 -16.60
C LEU A 139 -4.42 -9.64 -16.57
N ILE A 140 -3.70 -8.53 -16.43
CA ILE A 140 -2.24 -8.47 -16.64
C ILE A 140 -1.44 -8.71 -15.36
N ALA A 141 -1.86 -8.11 -14.27
CA ALA A 141 -1.16 -8.16 -12.99
C ALA A 141 -2.13 -8.47 -11.84
N PRO A 142 -2.78 -9.65 -11.87
CA PRO A 142 -3.78 -10.01 -10.87
C PRO A 142 -3.20 -10.02 -9.46
N TYR A 143 -4.00 -9.59 -8.50
CA TYR A 143 -3.63 -9.53 -7.09
C TYR A 143 -3.90 -10.88 -6.43
N LEU A 144 -2.90 -11.35 -5.70
CA LEU A 144 -3.08 -12.49 -4.80
C LEU A 144 -3.79 -12.03 -3.53
N LYS A 145 -4.88 -12.69 -3.18
CA LYS A 145 -5.55 -12.47 -1.89
C LYS A 145 -4.61 -12.85 -0.74
N GLY A 146 -4.34 -11.90 0.13
CA GLY A 146 -3.29 -12.03 1.14
C GLY A 146 -1.88 -11.76 0.63
N GLY A 147 -1.75 -11.28 -0.60
CA GLY A 147 -0.48 -10.94 -1.22
C GLY A 147 -0.04 -9.50 -0.97
N LYS A 148 1.17 -9.22 -1.43
CA LYS A 148 1.81 -7.92 -1.31
C LYS A 148 2.06 -7.35 -2.71
N ILE A 149 1.44 -6.21 -2.99
CA ILE A 149 1.48 -5.56 -4.29
C ILE A 149 2.29 -4.28 -4.18
N GLY A 150 3.31 -4.15 -5.01
CA GLY A 150 4.03 -2.90 -5.17
C GLY A 150 3.33 -1.98 -6.15
N LEU A 151 3.11 -0.74 -5.76
CA LEU A 151 2.53 0.30 -6.60
C LEU A 151 3.60 1.33 -6.94
N PHE A 152 3.93 1.43 -8.22
CA PHE A 152 4.97 2.30 -8.74
C PHE A 152 4.34 3.39 -9.59
N GLY A 153 4.87 4.60 -9.50
CA GLY A 153 4.43 5.71 -10.33
C GLY A 153 4.85 7.05 -9.75
N GLY A 154 5.16 7.97 -10.64
CA GLY A 154 5.48 9.35 -10.28
C GLY A 154 4.26 10.15 -9.85
N ALA A 155 4.45 11.44 -9.62
CA ALA A 155 3.36 12.34 -9.30
C ALA A 155 2.40 12.53 -10.50
N GLY A 156 1.11 12.61 -10.22
CA GLY A 156 0.08 12.93 -11.22
C GLY A 156 -0.26 11.81 -12.21
N VAL A 157 0.03 10.57 -11.89
CA VAL A 157 -0.31 9.41 -12.73
C VAL A 157 -1.58 8.67 -12.30
N GLY A 158 -2.30 9.20 -11.30
CA GLY A 158 -3.57 8.63 -10.83
C GLY A 158 -3.44 7.59 -9.73
N LYS A 159 -2.35 7.59 -8.97
CA LYS A 159 -2.13 6.67 -7.85
C LYS A 159 -3.27 6.73 -6.81
N THR A 160 -3.63 7.93 -6.37
CA THR A 160 -4.67 8.15 -5.36
C THR A 160 -6.04 7.68 -5.85
N VAL A 161 -6.38 7.98 -7.09
CA VAL A 161 -7.66 7.57 -7.70
C VAL A 161 -7.77 6.05 -7.81
N LEU A 162 -6.67 5.38 -8.18
CA LEU A 162 -6.62 3.92 -8.20
C LEU A 162 -6.81 3.32 -6.81
N ILE A 163 -6.16 3.86 -5.79
CA ILE A 163 -6.31 3.44 -4.39
C ILE A 163 -7.78 3.56 -3.95
N MET A 164 -8.41 4.70 -4.21
CA MET A 164 -9.80 4.93 -3.86
C MET A 164 -10.76 3.98 -4.59
N GLU A 165 -10.51 3.68 -5.86
CA GLU A 165 -11.33 2.71 -6.60
C GLU A 165 -11.17 1.30 -6.06
N LEU A 166 -9.98 0.89 -5.67
CA LEU A 166 -9.75 -0.39 -5.00
C LEU A 166 -10.53 -0.47 -3.67
N ILE A 167 -10.49 0.57 -2.86
CA ILE A 167 -11.26 0.65 -1.61
C ILE A 167 -12.76 0.52 -1.89
N ASN A 168 -13.25 1.28 -2.85
CA ASN A 168 -14.67 1.28 -3.24
C ASN A 168 -15.12 -0.11 -3.72
N ASN A 169 -14.34 -0.74 -4.59
CA ASN A 169 -14.70 -2.03 -5.17
C ASN A 169 -14.64 -3.16 -4.12
N ILE A 170 -13.64 -3.16 -3.26
CA ILE A 170 -13.56 -4.12 -2.15
C ILE A 170 -14.73 -3.95 -1.19
N ALA A 171 -15.11 -2.72 -0.86
CA ALA A 171 -16.23 -2.47 0.04
C ALA A 171 -17.59 -2.91 -0.57
N LYS A 172 -17.82 -2.59 -1.83
CA LYS A 172 -19.10 -2.86 -2.50
C LYS A 172 -19.26 -4.33 -2.92
N GLU A 173 -18.23 -4.91 -3.52
CA GLU A 173 -18.33 -6.24 -4.13
C GLU A 173 -17.92 -7.36 -3.19
N HIS A 174 -17.02 -7.10 -2.26
CA HIS A 174 -16.49 -8.10 -1.32
C HIS A 174 -16.91 -7.85 0.15
N GLY A 175 -17.55 -6.72 0.44
CA GLY A 175 -17.92 -6.33 1.80
C GLY A 175 -16.72 -6.09 2.72
N GLY A 176 -15.53 -5.92 2.16
CA GLY A 176 -14.26 -5.77 2.87
C GLY A 176 -14.01 -4.37 3.39
N LEU A 177 -13.09 -4.27 4.32
CA LEU A 177 -12.64 -3.03 4.95
C LEU A 177 -11.24 -2.69 4.51
N SER A 178 -10.86 -1.42 4.66
CA SER A 178 -9.54 -0.94 4.28
C SER A 178 -8.87 -0.16 5.42
N VAL A 179 -7.55 -0.22 5.45
CA VAL A 179 -6.72 0.59 6.32
C VAL A 179 -5.68 1.30 5.45
N PHE A 180 -5.54 2.59 5.63
CA PHE A 180 -4.53 3.38 4.94
C PHE A 180 -3.48 3.89 5.92
N SER A 181 -2.22 3.53 5.69
CA SER A 181 -1.07 3.99 6.48
C SER A 181 -0.24 4.97 5.66
N GLY A 182 -0.27 6.25 6.06
CA GLY A 182 0.59 7.29 5.51
C GLY A 182 1.92 7.31 6.24
N VAL A 183 3.00 6.94 5.55
CA VAL A 183 4.33 6.79 6.13
C VAL A 183 5.30 7.79 5.50
N GLY A 184 5.67 8.81 6.26
CA GLY A 184 6.69 9.77 5.86
C GLY A 184 6.34 10.64 4.65
N GLU A 185 5.05 10.73 4.30
CA GLU A 185 4.57 11.56 3.20
C GLU A 185 4.20 12.98 3.66
N ARG A 186 3.83 13.84 2.73
CA ARG A 186 3.46 15.22 3.03
C ARG A 186 2.11 15.29 3.73
N THR A 187 2.02 16.07 4.80
CA THR A 187 0.77 16.28 5.56
C THR A 187 -0.37 16.79 4.67
N ARG A 188 -0.06 17.67 3.72
CA ARG A 188 -1.05 18.17 2.76
C ARG A 188 -1.66 17.05 1.92
N GLU A 189 -0.82 16.15 1.38
CA GLU A 189 -1.29 15.02 0.58
C GLU A 189 -2.18 14.08 1.39
N GLY A 190 -1.86 13.87 2.66
CA GLY A 190 -2.69 13.09 3.58
C GLY A 190 -4.06 13.73 3.83
N ASN A 191 -4.11 15.05 3.96
CA ASN A 191 -5.37 15.78 4.12
C ASN A 191 -6.20 15.78 2.84
N ASP A 192 -5.55 15.98 1.69
CA ASP A 192 -6.22 15.92 0.38
C ASP A 192 -6.85 14.54 0.17
N LEU A 193 -6.11 13.46 0.45
CA LEU A 193 -6.63 12.09 0.36
C LEU A 193 -7.85 11.87 1.27
N TYR A 194 -7.81 12.35 2.50
CA TYR A 194 -8.92 12.24 3.43
C TYR A 194 -10.19 12.93 2.88
N ASN A 195 -10.04 14.14 2.36
CA ASN A 195 -11.16 14.88 1.76
C ASN A 195 -11.72 14.18 0.51
N GLU A 196 -10.83 13.67 -0.34
CA GLU A 196 -11.22 12.89 -1.53
C GLU A 196 -11.96 11.60 -1.15
N MET A 197 -11.57 10.94 -0.06
CA MET A 197 -12.28 9.77 0.47
C MET A 197 -13.68 10.12 0.97
N ILE A 198 -13.86 11.29 1.57
CA ILE A 198 -15.18 11.79 1.99
C ILE A 198 -16.05 12.05 0.76
N GLU A 199 -15.52 12.77 -0.23
CA GLU A 199 -16.24 13.11 -1.46
C GLU A 199 -16.63 11.87 -2.27
N SER A 200 -15.78 10.87 -2.29
CA SER A 200 -16.01 9.60 -3.00
C SER A 200 -16.88 8.61 -2.22
N GLY A 201 -17.19 8.90 -0.95
CA GLY A 201 -18.04 8.06 -0.12
C GLY A 201 -17.39 6.77 0.37
N VAL A 202 -16.05 6.67 0.36
CA VAL A 202 -15.31 5.48 0.81
C VAL A 202 -14.77 5.59 2.24
N ILE A 203 -14.88 6.77 2.85
CA ILE A 203 -14.29 7.04 4.17
C ILE A 203 -14.85 6.11 5.27
N ASP A 204 -16.14 5.80 5.23
CA ASP A 204 -16.81 4.97 6.24
C ASP A 204 -16.33 3.51 6.26
N LYS A 205 -15.58 3.10 5.25
CA LYS A 205 -15.00 1.75 5.12
C LYS A 205 -13.49 1.73 5.34
N THR A 206 -12.90 2.86 5.74
CA THR A 206 -11.45 3.03 5.83
C THR A 206 -11.03 3.61 7.17
N ALA A 207 -10.05 2.99 7.82
CA ALA A 207 -9.32 3.59 8.93
C ALA A 207 -8.00 4.18 8.39
N LEU A 208 -7.63 5.38 8.87
CA LEU A 208 -6.42 6.07 8.43
C LEU A 208 -5.45 6.24 9.60
N VAL A 209 -4.17 5.99 9.34
CA VAL A 209 -3.10 6.19 10.31
C VAL A 209 -1.98 6.98 9.64
N TYR A 210 -1.61 8.12 10.21
CA TYR A 210 -0.61 9.00 9.63
C TYR A 210 0.61 9.17 10.55
N GLY A 211 1.79 8.91 9.99
CA GLY A 211 3.10 9.27 10.53
C GLY A 211 3.87 10.00 9.44
N GLN A 212 3.60 11.30 9.28
CA GLN A 212 4.03 12.09 8.13
C GLN A 212 5.48 12.59 8.27
N MET A 213 5.99 13.25 7.22
CA MET A 213 7.40 13.63 7.15
C MET A 213 7.87 14.63 8.20
N ASN A 214 6.94 15.36 8.82
CA ASN A 214 7.24 16.31 9.90
C ASN A 214 7.35 15.64 11.28
N GLU A 215 7.01 14.37 11.39
CA GLU A 215 7.10 13.62 12.63
C GLU A 215 8.48 12.99 12.84
N PRO A 216 8.88 12.69 14.10
CA PRO A 216 10.18 12.09 14.38
C PRO A 216 10.32 10.70 13.75
N PRO A 217 11.56 10.22 13.56
CA PRO A 217 11.80 8.95 12.87
C PRO A 217 11.16 7.74 13.56
N GLY A 218 11.01 7.77 14.88
CA GLY A 218 10.31 6.70 15.61
C GLY A 218 8.85 6.56 15.18
N ALA A 219 8.13 7.67 15.01
CA ALA A 219 6.76 7.67 14.52
C ALA A 219 6.67 7.12 13.09
N ARG A 220 7.52 7.59 12.19
CA ARG A 220 7.56 7.15 10.80
C ARG A 220 7.92 5.67 10.67
N MET A 221 8.76 5.16 11.56
CA MET A 221 9.16 3.75 11.60
C MET A 221 8.04 2.83 12.12
N ARG A 222 7.15 3.31 12.98
CA ARG A 222 6.14 2.50 13.67
C ARG A 222 4.71 2.66 13.14
N VAL A 223 4.40 3.73 12.42
CA VAL A 223 3.04 4.00 11.95
C VAL A 223 2.49 2.89 11.04
N GLY A 224 3.34 2.29 10.21
CA GLY A 224 2.95 1.13 9.40
C GLY A 224 2.49 -0.06 10.23
N LEU A 225 3.12 -0.30 11.38
CA LEU A 225 2.71 -1.33 12.32
C LEU A 225 1.38 -1.01 13.00
N THR A 226 1.11 0.25 13.26
CA THR A 226 -0.18 0.70 13.80
C THR A 226 -1.32 0.39 12.84
N GLY A 227 -1.17 0.76 11.57
CA GLY A 227 -2.15 0.42 10.54
C GLY A 227 -2.32 -1.09 10.34
N LEU A 228 -1.22 -1.82 10.31
CA LEU A 228 -1.25 -3.28 10.20
C LEU A 228 -1.99 -3.93 11.39
N THR A 229 -1.81 -3.42 12.59
CA THR A 229 -2.51 -3.89 13.79
C THR A 229 -4.03 -3.73 13.68
N MET A 230 -4.48 -2.58 13.14
CA MET A 230 -5.91 -2.37 12.88
C MET A 230 -6.43 -3.34 11.82
N ALA A 231 -5.68 -3.57 10.75
CA ALA A 231 -6.02 -4.53 9.71
C ALA A 231 -6.09 -5.98 10.25
N GLU A 232 -5.16 -6.36 11.10
CA GLU A 232 -5.12 -7.69 11.72
C GLU A 232 -6.35 -7.97 12.59
N HIS A 233 -6.88 -6.97 13.28
CA HIS A 233 -8.11 -7.13 14.05
C HIS A 233 -9.29 -7.50 13.13
N PHE A 234 -9.47 -6.81 12.02
CA PHE A 234 -10.52 -7.11 11.06
C PHE A 234 -10.37 -8.49 10.43
N ARG A 235 -9.14 -8.89 10.12
CA ARG A 235 -8.85 -10.22 9.58
C ARG A 235 -9.14 -11.33 10.59
N ASP A 236 -8.61 -11.20 11.81
CA ASP A 236 -8.55 -12.30 12.78
C ASP A 236 -9.78 -12.38 13.67
N GLN A 237 -10.40 -11.25 14.03
CA GLN A 237 -11.56 -11.20 14.91
C GLN A 237 -12.87 -11.10 14.16
N GLU A 238 -12.91 -10.45 13.01
CA GLU A 238 -14.11 -10.26 12.22
C GLU A 238 -14.15 -11.10 10.94
N GLY A 239 -13.10 -11.84 10.64
CA GLY A 239 -13.03 -12.71 9.46
C GLY A 239 -13.13 -11.97 8.13
N GLN A 240 -12.69 -10.73 8.08
CA GLN A 240 -12.78 -9.87 6.91
C GLN A 240 -11.62 -10.06 5.94
N ASP A 241 -11.88 -9.73 4.68
CA ASP A 241 -10.85 -9.50 3.68
C ASP A 241 -10.50 -8.00 3.71
N VAL A 242 -9.28 -7.70 4.12
CA VAL A 242 -8.83 -6.34 4.38
C VAL A 242 -7.84 -5.89 3.32
N LEU A 243 -7.99 -4.68 2.81
CA LEU A 243 -6.94 -3.98 2.07
C LEU A 243 -6.12 -3.12 3.02
N LEU A 244 -4.82 -3.28 2.98
CA LEU A 244 -3.87 -2.44 3.70
C LEU A 244 -3.05 -1.65 2.68
N PHE A 245 -3.18 -0.34 2.72
CA PHE A 245 -2.36 0.57 1.91
C PHE A 245 -1.23 1.14 2.76
N ILE A 246 -0.01 1.10 2.22
CA ILE A 246 1.16 1.70 2.85
C ILE A 246 1.77 2.69 1.85
N ASP A 247 1.70 3.94 2.16
CA ASP A 247 2.28 5.01 1.34
C ASP A 247 3.20 5.89 2.19
N ASN A 248 4.47 5.70 2.16
CA ASN A 248 5.33 4.94 1.26
C ASN A 248 6.18 3.93 2.05
N ILE A 249 6.31 2.70 1.59
CA ILE A 249 7.12 1.68 2.30
C ILE A 249 8.60 2.03 2.37
N PHE A 250 9.14 2.76 1.40
CA PHE A 250 10.50 3.27 1.44
C PHE A 250 10.77 4.15 2.68
N ARG A 251 9.78 4.96 3.08
CA ARG A 251 9.91 5.85 4.24
C ARG A 251 10.01 5.09 5.56
N PHE A 252 9.38 3.93 5.64
CA PHE A 252 9.57 3.00 6.76
C PHE A 252 11.04 2.59 6.89
N THR A 253 11.66 2.18 5.81
CA THR A 253 13.08 1.80 5.75
C THR A 253 14.00 2.98 6.07
N GLN A 254 13.72 4.13 5.49
CA GLN A 254 14.49 5.37 5.72
C GLN A 254 14.45 5.79 7.19
N ALA A 255 13.28 5.77 7.81
CA ALA A 255 13.13 6.07 9.24
C ALA A 255 13.91 5.08 10.11
N GLY A 256 13.91 3.79 9.75
CA GLY A 256 14.71 2.76 10.39
C GLY A 256 16.21 3.04 10.31
N SER A 257 16.70 3.56 9.18
CA SER A 257 18.11 3.95 9.04
C SER A 257 18.48 5.15 9.91
N GLU A 258 17.61 6.14 9.99
CA GLU A 258 17.79 7.30 10.87
C GLU A 258 17.88 6.88 12.36
N VAL A 259 16.97 6.03 12.81
CA VAL A 259 16.96 5.48 14.16
C VAL A 259 18.21 4.67 14.43
N SER A 260 18.62 3.82 13.50
CA SER A 260 19.82 2.98 13.64
C SER A 260 21.09 3.82 13.82
N ALA A 261 21.22 4.88 13.05
CA ALA A 261 22.34 5.84 13.16
C ALA A 261 22.36 6.52 14.55
N LEU A 262 21.19 6.96 15.03
CA LEU A 262 21.05 7.59 16.35
C LEU A 262 21.33 6.61 17.50
N LEU A 263 21.06 5.33 17.30
CA LEU A 263 21.38 4.27 18.27
C LEU A 263 22.85 3.86 18.25
N GLY A 264 23.65 4.44 17.36
CA GLY A 264 25.09 4.15 17.25
C GLY A 264 25.40 2.79 16.62
N ARG A 265 24.50 2.21 15.86
CA ARG A 265 24.75 0.97 15.12
C ARG A 265 25.64 1.23 13.91
N MET A 266 26.55 0.28 13.62
CA MET A 266 27.39 0.36 12.44
C MET A 266 26.52 0.25 11.18
N PRO A 267 26.61 1.20 10.24
CA PRO A 267 25.81 1.13 9.01
C PRO A 267 26.28 -0.01 8.10
N SER A 268 25.32 -0.55 7.34
CA SER A 268 25.56 -1.50 6.26
C SER A 268 25.74 -0.76 4.91
N ALA A 269 25.56 -1.48 3.80
CA ALA A 269 25.68 -0.92 2.46
C ALA A 269 24.80 0.33 2.27
N VAL A 270 25.34 1.34 1.61
CA VAL A 270 24.67 2.62 1.29
C VAL A 270 24.19 3.39 2.54
N GLY A 271 24.72 3.06 3.73
CA GLY A 271 24.34 3.72 4.97
C GLY A 271 23.06 3.20 5.63
N TYR A 272 22.45 2.15 5.10
CA TYR A 272 21.26 1.53 5.70
C TYR A 272 21.61 0.77 6.99
N GLN A 273 20.57 0.53 7.80
CA GLN A 273 20.69 -0.27 9.03
C GLN A 273 21.07 -1.73 8.73
N PRO A 274 21.87 -2.37 9.60
CA PRO A 274 22.22 -3.78 9.43
C PRO A 274 21.01 -4.72 9.59
N THR A 275 19.94 -4.23 10.22
CA THR A 275 18.69 -4.96 10.47
C THR A 275 17.61 -4.74 9.40
N LEU A 276 17.96 -4.14 8.27
CA LEU A 276 17.02 -3.79 7.21
C LEU A 276 16.13 -4.96 6.77
N ALA A 277 16.74 -6.08 6.43
CA ALA A 277 16.01 -7.25 5.96
C ALA A 277 15.11 -7.86 7.05
N THR A 278 15.58 -7.87 8.30
CA THR A 278 14.80 -8.38 9.45
C THR A 278 13.61 -7.49 9.76
N GLU A 279 13.79 -6.17 9.75
CA GLU A 279 12.72 -5.20 9.99
C GLU A 279 11.64 -5.28 8.90
N MET A 280 12.06 -5.32 7.63
CA MET A 280 11.14 -5.47 6.51
C MET A 280 10.40 -6.81 6.56
N GLY A 281 11.11 -7.90 6.84
CA GLY A 281 10.53 -9.23 6.97
C GLY A 281 9.51 -9.32 8.10
N ALA A 282 9.81 -8.74 9.26
CA ALA A 282 8.90 -8.73 10.40
C ALA A 282 7.57 -8.03 10.10
N LEU A 283 7.60 -6.96 9.31
CA LEU A 283 6.39 -6.29 8.85
C LEU A 283 5.66 -7.10 7.77
N GLN A 284 6.37 -7.51 6.73
CA GLN A 284 5.78 -8.14 5.55
C GLN A 284 5.16 -9.52 5.84
N GLU A 285 5.77 -10.31 6.70
CA GLU A 285 5.27 -11.67 7.02
C GLU A 285 3.95 -11.66 7.82
N ARG A 286 3.60 -10.55 8.45
CA ARG A 286 2.30 -10.37 9.10
C ARG A 286 1.17 -10.17 8.08
N ILE A 287 1.50 -9.72 6.87
CA ILE A 287 0.56 -9.44 5.78
C ILE A 287 0.35 -10.73 5.00
N THR A 288 -0.70 -11.45 5.32
CA THR A 288 -1.00 -12.75 4.71
C THR A 288 -2.46 -13.13 4.87
N SER A 289 -2.90 -14.16 4.13
CA SER A 289 -4.18 -14.82 4.34
C SER A 289 -4.07 -15.83 5.47
N THR A 290 -5.06 -15.81 6.35
CA THR A 290 -5.25 -16.84 7.38
C THR A 290 -6.52 -17.64 7.10
N LYS A 291 -6.75 -18.70 7.86
CA LYS A 291 -7.99 -19.48 7.80
C LYS A 291 -9.24 -18.67 8.18
N LYS A 292 -9.07 -17.50 8.81
CA LYS A 292 -10.16 -16.63 9.26
C LYS A 292 -10.48 -15.51 8.28
N GLY A 293 -9.47 -14.92 7.64
CA GLY A 293 -9.60 -13.80 6.73
C GLY A 293 -8.30 -13.50 6.02
N SER A 294 -8.21 -12.35 5.35
CA SER A 294 -7.01 -11.96 4.63
C SER A 294 -6.65 -10.50 4.81
N ILE A 295 -5.35 -10.21 4.70
CA ILE A 295 -4.83 -8.86 4.48
C ILE A 295 -4.08 -8.88 3.16
N THR A 296 -4.56 -8.10 2.20
CA THR A 296 -3.88 -7.83 0.94
C THR A 296 -3.31 -6.43 1.00
N SER A 297 -2.01 -6.27 0.79
CA SER A 297 -1.38 -4.95 0.85
C SER A 297 -1.08 -4.38 -0.52
N VAL A 298 -1.31 -3.08 -0.67
CA VAL A 298 -0.86 -2.27 -1.78
C VAL A 298 0.12 -1.24 -1.21
N GLN A 299 1.38 -1.37 -1.58
CA GLN A 299 2.48 -0.61 -1.01
C GLN A 299 3.06 0.29 -2.09
N ALA A 300 2.96 1.60 -1.90
CA ALA A 300 3.68 2.53 -2.76
C ALA A 300 5.18 2.40 -2.50
N VAL A 301 5.95 2.25 -3.57
CA VAL A 301 7.40 2.05 -3.50
C VAL A 301 8.10 3.20 -4.21
N TYR A 302 8.87 3.97 -3.45
CA TYR A 302 9.80 4.94 -4.00
C TYR A 302 11.15 4.27 -4.27
N VAL A 303 11.70 4.52 -5.45
CA VAL A 303 13.01 3.98 -5.85
C VAL A 303 13.99 5.15 -5.94
N PRO A 304 14.93 5.27 -4.99
CA PRO A 304 15.91 6.36 -4.99
C PRO A 304 16.74 6.38 -6.28
N ALA A 305 16.79 7.53 -6.95
CA ALA A 305 17.54 7.74 -8.19
C ALA A 305 17.20 6.70 -9.31
N ASP A 306 16.01 6.13 -9.28
CA ASP A 306 15.57 5.04 -10.18
C ASP A 306 16.49 3.80 -10.16
N ASP A 307 17.26 3.65 -9.08
CA ASP A 307 18.19 2.52 -8.89
C ASP A 307 17.50 1.35 -8.18
N LEU A 308 17.08 0.37 -8.95
CA LEU A 308 16.46 -0.86 -8.44
C LEU A 308 17.42 -1.74 -7.62
N THR A 309 18.71 -1.47 -7.68
CA THR A 309 19.74 -2.20 -6.90
C THR A 309 19.97 -1.60 -5.52
N ASP A 310 19.40 -0.43 -5.23
CA ASP A 310 19.42 0.15 -3.88
C ASP A 310 18.85 -0.86 -2.88
N PRO A 311 19.50 -1.06 -1.71
CA PRO A 311 19.09 -2.07 -0.74
C PRO A 311 17.63 -1.96 -0.26
N ALA A 312 17.07 -0.77 -0.17
CA ALA A 312 15.70 -0.60 0.31
C ALA A 312 14.66 -1.14 -0.68
N PRO A 313 14.61 -0.68 -1.95
CA PRO A 313 13.69 -1.28 -2.92
C PRO A 313 14.01 -2.76 -3.18
N ALA A 314 15.27 -3.15 -3.27
CA ALA A 314 15.66 -4.54 -3.50
C ALA A 314 15.11 -5.48 -2.41
N THR A 315 15.19 -5.09 -1.14
CA THR A 315 14.64 -5.85 -0.02
C THR A 315 13.12 -5.91 -0.07
N THR A 316 12.47 -4.81 -0.45
CA THR A 316 11.01 -4.76 -0.62
C THR A 316 10.55 -5.67 -1.75
N PHE A 317 11.21 -5.65 -2.90
CA PHE A 317 10.86 -6.48 -4.06
C PHE A 317 10.86 -7.97 -3.75
N ALA A 318 11.73 -8.42 -2.87
CA ALA A 318 11.78 -9.84 -2.47
C ALA A 318 10.47 -10.33 -1.85
N HIS A 319 9.67 -9.45 -1.28
CA HIS A 319 8.39 -9.75 -0.64
C HIS A 319 7.17 -9.57 -1.57
N LEU A 320 7.32 -8.89 -2.70
CA LEU A 320 6.19 -8.55 -3.56
C LEU A 320 5.72 -9.74 -4.41
N ASP A 321 4.41 -9.92 -4.46
CA ASP A 321 3.74 -10.93 -5.30
C ASP A 321 3.32 -10.35 -6.65
N ALA A 322 3.07 -9.06 -6.73
CA ALA A 322 2.71 -8.35 -7.95
C ALA A 322 3.25 -6.92 -7.95
N GLN A 323 3.36 -6.35 -9.14
CA GLN A 323 3.77 -4.97 -9.36
C GLN A 323 2.77 -4.30 -10.29
N THR A 324 2.21 -3.18 -9.84
CA THR A 324 1.37 -2.30 -10.65
C THR A 324 2.16 -1.03 -10.96
N VAL A 325 2.50 -0.83 -12.22
CA VAL A 325 3.28 0.33 -12.67
C VAL A 325 2.37 1.33 -13.36
N LEU A 326 2.28 2.54 -12.81
CA LEU A 326 1.56 3.65 -13.42
C LEU A 326 2.52 4.46 -14.29
N SER A 327 2.14 4.73 -15.52
CA SER A 327 2.99 5.35 -16.54
C SER A 327 2.47 6.72 -16.98
N ARG A 328 3.36 7.71 -16.96
CA ARG A 328 3.06 9.04 -17.50
C ARG A 328 2.78 9.01 -19.01
N GLN A 329 3.47 8.16 -19.74
CA GLN A 329 3.24 8.00 -21.19
C GLN A 329 1.81 7.56 -21.49
N ILE A 330 1.26 6.68 -20.64
CA ILE A 330 -0.14 6.23 -20.77
C ILE A 330 -1.12 7.36 -20.40
N VAL A 331 -0.80 8.16 -19.39
CA VAL A 331 -1.56 9.38 -19.06
C VAL A 331 -1.63 10.34 -20.27
N GLU A 332 -0.50 10.54 -20.95
CA GLU A 332 -0.41 11.40 -22.14
C GLU A 332 -1.28 10.91 -23.30
N LEU A 333 -1.54 9.62 -23.37
CA LEU A 333 -2.49 9.03 -24.33
C LEU A 333 -3.97 9.17 -23.91
N GLY A 334 -4.22 9.74 -22.72
CA GLY A 334 -5.57 9.88 -22.17
C GLY A 334 -6.20 8.57 -21.70
N ILE A 335 -5.39 7.56 -21.40
CA ILE A 335 -5.85 6.25 -20.95
C ILE A 335 -5.76 6.18 -19.43
N TYR A 336 -6.91 5.93 -18.78
CA TYR A 336 -7.02 5.77 -17.33
C TYR A 336 -7.80 4.50 -16.97
N PRO A 337 -7.37 3.71 -15.96
CA PRO A 337 -6.15 3.91 -15.17
C PRO A 337 -4.89 3.78 -16.03
N ALA A 338 -3.87 4.56 -15.69
CA ALA A 338 -2.63 4.61 -16.47
C ALA A 338 -1.65 3.49 -16.11
N VAL A 339 -2.17 2.29 -15.92
CA VAL A 339 -1.38 1.09 -15.62
C VAL A 339 -0.66 0.62 -16.88
N ASP A 340 0.66 0.48 -16.79
CA ASP A 340 1.46 -0.04 -17.88
C ASP A 340 1.32 -1.57 -17.97
N PRO A 341 0.72 -2.10 -19.04
CA PRO A 341 0.50 -3.54 -19.16
C PRO A 341 1.76 -4.34 -19.49
N LEU A 342 2.84 -3.69 -19.92
CA LEU A 342 4.11 -4.33 -20.22
C LEU A 342 5.06 -4.36 -19.02
N ASP A 343 5.07 -3.30 -18.22
CA ASP A 343 5.93 -3.16 -17.05
C ASP A 343 5.28 -3.72 -15.77
N SER A 344 3.97 -3.88 -15.75
CA SER A 344 3.26 -4.50 -14.63
C SER A 344 3.31 -6.02 -14.74
N SER A 345 3.39 -6.68 -13.58
CA SER A 345 3.54 -8.14 -13.52
C SER A 345 2.92 -8.71 -12.25
N SER A 346 2.64 -10.02 -12.27
CA SER A 346 2.17 -10.75 -11.10
C SER A 346 2.71 -12.18 -11.14
N ARG A 347 3.14 -12.68 -9.98
CA ARG A 347 3.58 -14.07 -9.82
C ARG A 347 2.42 -15.07 -9.97
N VAL A 348 1.19 -14.62 -9.73
CA VAL A 348 0.01 -15.50 -9.86
C VAL A 348 -0.53 -15.56 -11.29
N LEU A 349 0.03 -14.80 -12.23
CA LEU A 349 -0.27 -14.98 -13.65
C LEU A 349 0.47 -16.22 -14.19
N ASP A 350 -0.03 -17.35 -13.81
CA ASP A 350 0.48 -18.68 -14.13
C ASP A 350 -0.69 -19.59 -14.52
N PRO A 351 -0.59 -20.40 -15.58
CA PRO A 351 -1.68 -21.28 -16.02
C PRO A 351 -2.22 -22.21 -14.93
N ALA A 352 -1.35 -22.62 -14.00
CA ALA A 352 -1.74 -23.48 -12.88
C ALA A 352 -2.63 -22.77 -11.83
N ILE A 353 -2.59 -21.44 -11.80
CA ILE A 353 -3.33 -20.62 -10.83
C ILE A 353 -4.56 -19.98 -11.46
N VAL A 354 -4.36 -19.24 -12.55
CA VAL A 354 -5.43 -18.47 -13.22
C VAL A 354 -6.16 -19.26 -14.30
N GLY A 355 -5.64 -20.41 -14.71
CA GLY A 355 -6.13 -21.19 -15.83
C GLY A 355 -5.50 -20.77 -17.15
N GLU A 356 -5.55 -21.70 -18.14
CA GLU A 356 -4.92 -21.50 -19.45
C GLU A 356 -5.55 -20.34 -20.24
N GLU A 357 -6.85 -20.21 -20.20
CA GLU A 357 -7.56 -19.15 -20.95
C GLU A 357 -7.13 -17.76 -20.50
N HIS A 358 -7.17 -17.48 -19.21
CA HIS A 358 -6.72 -16.18 -18.66
C HIS A 358 -5.25 -15.93 -19.02
N TYR A 359 -4.40 -16.88 -18.77
CA TYR A 359 -2.96 -16.78 -19.06
C TYR A 359 -2.69 -16.49 -20.54
N ASN A 360 -3.31 -17.24 -21.45
CA ASN A 360 -3.10 -17.09 -22.88
C ASN A 360 -3.63 -15.75 -23.41
N VAL A 361 -4.77 -15.28 -22.91
CA VAL A 361 -5.30 -13.97 -23.28
C VAL A 361 -4.39 -12.84 -22.78
N ALA A 362 -3.92 -12.92 -21.54
CA ALA A 362 -3.00 -11.93 -20.98
C ALA A 362 -1.69 -11.86 -21.76
N ARG A 363 -1.11 -13.01 -22.09
CA ARG A 363 0.11 -13.10 -22.90
C ARG A 363 -0.11 -12.58 -24.33
N GLY A 364 -1.23 -12.93 -24.94
CA GLY A 364 -1.61 -12.43 -26.27
C GLY A 364 -1.73 -10.91 -26.30
N VAL A 365 -2.34 -10.31 -25.28
CA VAL A 365 -2.42 -8.86 -25.13
C VAL A 365 -1.01 -8.23 -25.00
N GLN A 366 -0.15 -8.80 -24.18
CA GLN A 366 1.21 -8.32 -24.01
C GLN A 366 2.04 -8.43 -25.29
N GLU A 367 1.91 -9.53 -26.02
CA GLU A 367 2.61 -9.74 -27.29
C GLU A 367 2.21 -8.70 -28.34
N VAL A 368 0.91 -8.47 -28.50
CA VAL A 368 0.38 -7.45 -29.43
C VAL A 368 0.86 -6.06 -29.05
N LEU A 369 0.81 -5.71 -27.80
CA LEU A 369 1.27 -4.40 -27.32
C LEU A 369 2.79 -4.24 -27.45
N GLN A 370 3.55 -5.29 -27.19
CA GLN A 370 5.01 -5.29 -27.35
C GLN A 370 5.37 -5.09 -28.84
N ARG A 371 4.72 -5.82 -29.74
CA ARG A 371 4.94 -5.66 -31.18
C ARG A 371 4.59 -4.25 -31.63
N TYR A 372 3.50 -3.69 -31.14
CA TYR A 372 3.12 -2.30 -31.42
C TYR A 372 4.19 -1.30 -30.96
N LYS A 373 4.73 -1.50 -29.78
CA LYS A 373 5.82 -0.67 -29.24
C LYS A 373 7.07 -0.71 -30.13
N GLU A 374 7.45 -1.88 -30.63
CA GLU A 374 8.56 -2.04 -31.57
C GLU A 374 8.31 -1.36 -32.91
N LEU A 375 7.06 -1.33 -33.38
CA LEU A 375 6.70 -0.71 -34.65
C LEU A 375 6.53 0.82 -34.56
N GLN A 376 6.44 1.39 -33.37
CA GLN A 376 6.22 2.83 -33.21
C GLN A 376 7.32 3.70 -33.83
N ASP A 377 8.57 3.30 -33.71
CA ASP A 377 9.70 4.02 -34.32
C ASP A 377 9.63 3.99 -35.84
N ILE A 378 9.26 2.85 -36.40
CA ILE A 378 9.05 2.69 -37.84
C ILE A 378 7.89 3.56 -38.34
N ILE A 379 6.77 3.56 -37.60
CA ILE A 379 5.59 4.37 -37.93
C ILE A 379 5.94 5.87 -37.88
N ALA A 380 6.71 6.29 -36.88
CA ALA A 380 7.09 7.70 -36.72
C ALA A 380 8.00 8.21 -37.85
N ILE A 381 8.86 7.36 -38.37
CA ILE A 381 9.85 7.73 -39.41
C ILE A 381 9.31 7.53 -40.82
N LEU A 382 8.71 6.38 -41.08
CA LEU A 382 8.30 5.95 -42.42
C LEU A 382 6.79 6.02 -42.68
N GLY A 383 5.99 6.13 -41.66
CA GLY A 383 4.53 6.12 -41.73
C GLY A 383 3.92 4.72 -41.72
N MET A 384 2.60 4.68 -41.57
CA MET A 384 1.82 3.42 -41.50
C MET A 384 1.85 2.62 -42.82
N ASP A 385 1.98 3.29 -43.95
CA ASP A 385 1.87 2.66 -45.27
C ASP A 385 3.02 1.71 -45.57
N GLU A 386 4.16 1.90 -44.93
CA GLU A 386 5.34 1.04 -45.07
C GLU A 386 5.27 -0.27 -44.29
N LEU A 387 4.28 -0.42 -43.43
CA LEU A 387 4.09 -1.66 -42.68
C LEU A 387 3.51 -2.78 -43.56
N SER A 388 3.86 -4.03 -43.25
CA SER A 388 3.18 -5.21 -43.82
C SER A 388 1.69 -5.21 -43.40
N ASP A 389 0.85 -5.90 -44.17
CA ASP A 389 -0.57 -6.04 -43.83
C ASP A 389 -0.77 -6.72 -42.47
N GLU A 390 0.10 -7.66 -42.12
CA GLU A 390 0.10 -8.28 -40.78
C GLU A 390 0.40 -7.29 -39.67
N ASP A 391 1.42 -6.44 -39.85
CA ASP A 391 1.78 -5.42 -38.88
C ASP A 391 0.70 -4.33 -38.77
N LYS A 392 0.07 -3.94 -39.88
CA LYS A 392 -1.08 -3.02 -39.89
C LYS A 392 -2.24 -3.54 -39.05
N LEU A 393 -2.55 -4.84 -39.18
CA LEU A 393 -3.58 -5.50 -38.38
C LEU A 393 -3.22 -5.53 -36.90
N THR A 394 -1.97 -5.86 -36.60
CA THR A 394 -1.44 -5.87 -35.24
C THR A 394 -1.57 -4.49 -34.60
N VAL A 395 -1.19 -3.43 -35.31
CA VAL A 395 -1.32 -2.03 -34.83
C VAL A 395 -2.77 -1.67 -34.58
N ALA A 396 -3.69 -2.02 -35.48
CA ALA A 396 -5.11 -1.75 -35.32
C ALA A 396 -5.69 -2.42 -34.07
N ARG A 397 -5.36 -3.68 -33.85
CA ARG A 397 -5.77 -4.42 -32.65
C ARG A 397 -5.12 -3.88 -31.39
N ALA A 398 -3.83 -3.54 -31.43
CA ALA A 398 -3.09 -2.96 -30.30
C ALA A 398 -3.73 -1.65 -29.83
N ARG A 399 -4.13 -0.77 -30.73
CA ARG A 399 -4.81 0.49 -30.40
C ARG A 399 -6.16 0.25 -29.73
N LYS A 400 -6.93 -0.73 -30.21
CA LYS A 400 -8.19 -1.15 -29.57
C LYS A 400 -7.95 -1.68 -28.17
N ILE A 401 -6.94 -2.54 -28.00
CA ILE A 401 -6.53 -3.11 -26.71
C ILE A 401 -6.14 -1.99 -25.73
N GLN A 402 -5.29 -1.05 -26.15
CA GLN A 402 -4.90 0.07 -25.27
C GLN A 402 -6.12 0.84 -24.76
N ARG A 403 -7.06 1.14 -25.63
CA ARG A 403 -8.28 1.88 -25.25
C ARG A 403 -9.20 1.04 -24.40
N PHE A 404 -9.31 -0.26 -24.67
CA PHE A 404 -10.13 -1.17 -23.88
C PHE A 404 -9.55 -1.46 -22.48
N LEU A 405 -8.26 -1.25 -22.27
CA LEU A 405 -7.64 -1.27 -20.94
C LEU A 405 -8.12 -0.10 -20.06
N SER A 406 -8.62 0.96 -20.63
CA SER A 406 -9.24 2.06 -19.88
C SER A 406 -10.64 1.66 -19.39
N GLN A 407 -11.04 2.24 -18.26
CA GLN A 407 -12.41 2.14 -17.77
C GLN A 407 -12.75 3.32 -16.86
N PRO A 408 -14.03 3.72 -16.80
CA PRO A 408 -14.45 4.77 -15.88
C PRO A 408 -14.48 4.23 -14.44
N PHE A 409 -14.02 5.05 -13.50
CA PHE A 409 -14.03 4.75 -12.08
C PHE A 409 -15.19 5.40 -11.36
N SER A 410 -15.79 4.66 -10.41
CA SER A 410 -16.90 5.17 -9.61
C SER A 410 -16.48 6.37 -8.75
N VAL A 411 -15.27 6.36 -8.23
CA VAL A 411 -14.73 7.46 -7.41
C VAL A 411 -14.40 8.73 -8.21
N ALA A 412 -14.32 8.63 -9.53
CA ALA A 412 -14.06 9.76 -10.42
C ALA A 412 -15.33 10.26 -11.14
N GLU A 413 -16.47 9.67 -10.89
CA GLU A 413 -17.74 9.95 -11.59
C GLU A 413 -18.13 11.43 -11.52
N GLN A 414 -17.97 12.06 -10.37
CA GLN A 414 -18.28 13.48 -10.18
C GLN A 414 -17.38 14.43 -11.00
N PHE A 415 -16.18 13.99 -11.34
CA PHE A 415 -15.22 14.79 -12.12
C PHE A 415 -15.30 14.52 -13.63
N THR A 416 -15.61 13.28 -14.01
CA THR A 416 -15.60 12.84 -15.40
C THR A 416 -17.00 12.87 -16.05
N GLY A 417 -18.05 12.84 -15.22
CA GLY A 417 -19.43 12.68 -15.69
C GLY A 417 -19.75 11.29 -16.25
N MET A 418 -18.82 10.34 -16.13
CA MET A 418 -19.00 8.95 -16.57
C MET A 418 -19.30 8.05 -15.38
N ALA A 419 -20.38 7.26 -15.48
CA ALA A 419 -20.71 6.28 -14.48
C ALA A 419 -19.59 5.21 -14.36
N GLY A 420 -19.17 4.94 -13.15
CA GLY A 420 -18.13 3.95 -12.87
C GLY A 420 -18.55 2.54 -13.24
N LYS A 421 -17.57 1.73 -13.64
CA LYS A 421 -17.78 0.34 -14.04
C LYS A 421 -16.91 -0.60 -13.22
N TYR A 422 -17.53 -1.58 -12.59
CA TYR A 422 -16.87 -2.76 -12.09
C TYR A 422 -16.97 -3.84 -13.17
N VAL A 423 -15.84 -4.36 -13.63
CA VAL A 423 -15.83 -5.36 -14.70
C VAL A 423 -15.41 -6.71 -14.12
N PRO A 424 -16.31 -7.70 -14.08
CA PRO A 424 -15.96 -9.05 -13.65
C PRO A 424 -14.82 -9.62 -14.50
N LEU A 425 -13.92 -10.38 -13.89
CA LEU A 425 -12.76 -10.97 -14.56
C LEU A 425 -13.15 -11.78 -15.81
N LYS A 426 -14.25 -12.53 -15.71
CA LYS A 426 -14.79 -13.31 -16.82
C LYS A 426 -15.09 -12.45 -18.05
N GLU A 427 -15.70 -11.30 -17.85
CA GLU A 427 -16.02 -10.34 -18.92
C GLU A 427 -14.75 -9.69 -19.48
N THR A 428 -13.78 -9.42 -18.63
CA THR A 428 -12.48 -8.90 -19.06
C THR A 428 -11.77 -9.88 -19.97
N ILE A 429 -11.67 -11.14 -19.58
CA ILE A 429 -11.04 -12.20 -20.38
C ILE A 429 -11.77 -12.36 -21.71
N ARG A 430 -13.10 -12.44 -21.70
CA ARG A 430 -13.92 -12.56 -22.90
C ARG A 430 -13.68 -11.42 -23.87
N GLY A 431 -13.70 -10.17 -23.38
CA GLY A 431 -13.55 -9.00 -24.20
C GLY A 431 -12.18 -8.93 -24.90
N PHE A 432 -11.11 -9.10 -24.17
CA PHE A 432 -9.76 -9.11 -24.75
C PHE A 432 -9.53 -10.29 -25.72
N LYS A 433 -10.06 -11.46 -25.39
CA LYS A 433 -10.01 -12.63 -26.27
C LYS A 433 -10.69 -12.35 -27.61
N GLU A 434 -11.87 -11.76 -27.60
CA GLU A 434 -12.61 -11.39 -28.83
C GLU A 434 -11.85 -10.37 -29.67
N ILE A 435 -11.18 -9.39 -29.06
CA ILE A 435 -10.34 -8.44 -29.79
C ILE A 435 -9.14 -9.14 -30.43
N LEU A 436 -8.46 -10.03 -29.71
CA LEU A 436 -7.32 -10.79 -30.21
C LEU A 436 -7.70 -11.71 -31.37
N GLU A 437 -8.90 -12.31 -31.32
CA GLU A 437 -9.43 -13.19 -32.35
C GLU A 437 -9.98 -12.44 -33.58
N GLY A 438 -9.99 -11.12 -33.53
CA GLY A 438 -10.43 -10.29 -34.64
C GLY A 438 -11.94 -10.12 -34.81
N LYS A 439 -12.74 -10.53 -33.83
CA LYS A 439 -14.21 -10.41 -33.88
C LYS A 439 -14.72 -8.96 -33.95
N HIS A 440 -13.89 -8.01 -33.58
CA HIS A 440 -14.22 -6.59 -33.56
C HIS A 440 -13.28 -5.74 -34.41
N ASP A 441 -12.65 -6.33 -35.42
CA ASP A 441 -11.74 -5.63 -36.34
C ASP A 441 -12.43 -4.53 -37.15
N ASP A 442 -13.73 -4.65 -37.38
CA ASP A 442 -14.57 -3.72 -38.10
C ASP A 442 -15.05 -2.49 -37.28
N LEU A 443 -14.87 -2.54 -35.94
CA LEU A 443 -15.26 -1.46 -35.06
C LEU A 443 -14.18 -0.36 -34.97
N PRO A 444 -14.57 0.92 -34.82
CA PRO A 444 -13.57 1.98 -34.63
C PRO A 444 -12.92 1.89 -33.26
N GLU A 445 -11.65 2.24 -33.19
CA GLU A 445 -10.89 2.19 -31.94
C GLU A 445 -11.49 3.08 -30.82
N SER A 446 -12.15 4.17 -31.19
CA SER A 446 -12.80 5.08 -30.23
C SER A 446 -13.95 4.44 -29.45
N ALA A 447 -14.54 3.36 -29.97
CA ALA A 447 -15.61 2.64 -29.28
C ALA A 447 -15.11 1.87 -28.04
N PHE A 448 -13.83 1.60 -27.95
CA PHE A 448 -13.22 0.84 -26.86
C PHE A 448 -12.74 1.70 -25.68
N LEU A 449 -12.78 3.03 -25.84
CA LEU A 449 -12.31 3.96 -24.82
C LEU A 449 -13.36 4.16 -23.72
N PHE A 450 -12.94 4.00 -22.46
CA PHE A 450 -13.77 4.19 -21.26
C PHE A 450 -15.09 3.42 -21.28
N VAL A 451 -15.02 2.15 -21.60
CA VAL A 451 -16.12 1.20 -21.48
C VAL A 451 -15.81 0.15 -20.44
N GLY A 452 -16.83 -0.53 -19.93
CA GLY A 452 -16.66 -1.66 -19.03
C GLY A 452 -16.44 -2.96 -19.80
N SER A 453 -17.51 -3.62 -20.21
CA SER A 453 -17.45 -4.86 -20.99
C SER A 453 -17.29 -4.61 -22.49
N ILE A 454 -16.94 -5.68 -23.22
CA ILE A 454 -16.87 -5.62 -24.68
C ILE A 454 -18.24 -5.32 -25.32
N ASP A 455 -19.34 -5.74 -24.69
CA ASP A 455 -20.68 -5.45 -25.17
C ASP A 455 -20.97 -3.95 -25.19
N GLU A 456 -20.46 -3.20 -24.23
CA GLU A 456 -20.56 -1.73 -24.19
C GLU A 456 -19.79 -1.09 -25.35
N ALA A 457 -18.65 -1.63 -25.74
CA ALA A 457 -17.91 -1.15 -26.90
C ALA A 457 -18.71 -1.37 -28.20
N VAL A 458 -19.33 -2.53 -28.35
CA VAL A 458 -20.20 -2.84 -29.49
C VAL A 458 -21.41 -1.89 -29.53
N GLU A 459 -22.08 -1.67 -28.42
CA GLU A 459 -23.21 -0.73 -28.33
C GLU A 459 -22.79 0.72 -28.63
N LYS A 460 -21.65 1.15 -28.12
CA LYS A 460 -21.09 2.47 -28.39
C LYS A 460 -20.79 2.68 -29.89
N ALA A 461 -20.33 1.65 -30.57
CA ALA A 461 -20.08 1.68 -32.00
C ALA A 461 -21.36 1.79 -32.82
N LYS A 462 -22.47 1.20 -32.34
CA LYS A 462 -23.81 1.29 -33.01
C LYS A 462 -24.49 2.64 -32.85
N GLY A 463 -24.19 3.36 -31.78
CA GLY A 463 -24.79 4.62 -31.43
C GLY A 463 -24.25 5.85 -32.20
N LYS A 464 -23.41 5.65 -33.19
CA LYS A 464 -22.85 6.72 -34.04
C LYS A 464 -23.64 6.94 -35.32
#